data_e5b92abaf9bd1f3c64b67f88b84e5d54
#
_entry.id   e5b92abaf9bd1f3c64b67f88b84e5d54
#
_cell.length_a   1.000
_cell.length_b   1.000
_cell.length_c   1.000
_cell.angle_alpha   90.00
_cell.angle_beta   90.00
_cell.angle_gamma   90.00
#
_symmetry.space_group_name_H-M   'P 1'
#
loop_
_entity.id
_entity.type
_entity.pdbx_description
1 polymer ?
#
loop_
_entity_poly.entity_id
_entity_poly.type
_entity_poly.pdbx_seq_one_letter_code
_entity_poly.pdbx_strand_id
1 'polypeptide(L)'
;MGRRLLGFALGLGLALGQGLVGGGQGHSAAVVGGALWVWGWGYDGQLGDGSFLNRTRPVRVLEGVLGVAVGNLHTLVLLPEGKALGFGHNEKGQLGDGTWASKGKPVPLPFPARALAAGYAHSLLRGPEGRVYAAGSNEEGQLGEAGGRPRNRFLPVEGLPPVVGVAAGYFHSLAWTEGGDLYAWGSNLSGQLGTGTVESSPRPVKVLERVRLAVGGGSFSAALLQDGSVWVTGLDSATFRKVEGLPRARALAAGRAHLLVLGEDGRVYALGENEEGQLGDGTREGRLEARRVEGLEGGVAVGAGDAHSLALLSDGSLFAWGDNRFGQLGDGTLEGRLRPVRVGLPGPP
;
A
#
# COMPACT_ATOMS: atom_id res chain seq x y z
N MET A 1 24.69 14.26 -6.07
CA MET A 1 23.81 13.53 -6.98
C MET A 1 22.66 12.81 -6.28
N GLY A 2 22.86 12.16 -5.14
CA GLY A 2 21.81 11.40 -4.43
C GLY A 2 20.59 12.20 -3.93
N ARG A 3 20.76 13.44 -3.51
CA ARG A 3 19.65 14.27 -2.99
C ARG A 3 18.61 14.68 -4.06
N ARG A 4 19.06 14.87 -5.33
CA ARG A 4 18.16 15.24 -6.42
C ARG A 4 17.33 14.05 -6.94
N LEU A 5 17.93 12.83 -6.93
CA LEU A 5 17.23 11.61 -7.32
C LEU A 5 16.18 11.21 -6.29
N LEU A 6 16.48 11.35 -4.99
CA LEU A 6 15.53 11.07 -3.91
C LEU A 6 14.33 12.04 -3.98
N GLY A 7 14.57 13.33 -4.21
CA GLY A 7 13.51 14.31 -4.34
C GLY A 7 12.61 14.09 -5.56
N PHE A 8 13.17 13.63 -6.67
CA PHE A 8 12.42 13.32 -7.89
C PHE A 8 11.56 12.05 -7.71
N ALA A 9 12.14 10.99 -7.13
CA ALA A 9 11.41 9.76 -6.83
C ALA A 9 10.29 9.99 -5.81
N LEU A 10 10.55 10.80 -4.77
CA LEU A 10 9.55 11.20 -3.78
C LEU A 10 8.41 11.99 -4.42
N GLY A 11 8.72 12.97 -5.27
CA GLY A 11 7.73 13.78 -5.95
C GLY A 11 6.87 12.95 -6.90
N LEU A 12 7.47 12.05 -7.65
CA LEU A 12 6.76 11.18 -8.60
C LEU A 12 5.90 10.15 -7.87
N GLY A 13 6.43 9.52 -6.82
CA GLY A 13 5.68 8.56 -6.01
C GLY A 13 4.47 9.20 -5.34
N LEU A 14 4.62 10.37 -4.75
CA LEU A 14 3.53 11.10 -4.13
C LEU A 14 2.46 11.54 -5.15
N ALA A 15 2.87 12.02 -6.32
CA ALA A 15 1.96 12.48 -7.36
C ALA A 15 1.11 11.34 -7.95
N LEU A 16 1.66 10.11 -8.01
CA LEU A 16 0.98 8.94 -8.55
C LEU A 16 0.30 8.09 -7.47
N GLY A 17 0.41 8.46 -6.18
CA GLY A 17 -0.06 7.62 -5.08
C GLY A 17 0.82 6.40 -4.83
N GLN A 18 1.97 6.29 -5.50
CA GLN A 18 2.88 5.17 -5.37
C GLN A 18 3.77 5.33 -4.14
N GLY A 19 3.81 4.31 -3.26
CA GLY A 19 4.57 4.37 -2.02
C GLY A 19 6.06 4.08 -2.18
N LEU A 20 6.84 4.60 -1.24
CA LEU A 20 8.24 4.25 -1.07
C LEU A 20 8.44 3.17 0.00
N VAL A 21 7.43 2.93 0.82
CA VAL A 21 7.42 1.88 1.83
C VAL A 21 6.06 1.20 1.84
N GLY A 22 6.03 -0.07 2.19
CA GLY A 22 4.78 -0.81 2.28
C GLY A 22 4.95 -2.10 3.05
N GLY A 23 3.84 -2.65 3.50
CA GLY A 23 3.80 -3.90 4.24
C GLY A 23 2.67 -4.81 3.74
N GLY A 24 2.93 -6.11 3.79
CA GLY A 24 1.95 -7.16 3.53
C GLY A 24 1.51 -7.84 4.82
N GLN A 25 1.06 -9.08 4.72
CA GLN A 25 0.65 -9.85 5.89
C GLN A 25 1.80 -10.00 6.90
N GLY A 26 2.98 -10.33 6.42
CA GLY A 26 4.14 -10.53 7.28
C GLY A 26 5.46 -10.07 6.66
N HIS A 27 5.42 -9.30 5.57
CA HIS A 27 6.64 -8.79 4.94
C HIS A 27 6.59 -7.27 4.79
N SER A 28 7.74 -6.70 4.53
CA SER A 28 7.91 -5.27 4.37
C SER A 28 8.83 -4.98 3.19
N ALA A 29 8.64 -3.82 2.59
CA ALA A 29 9.48 -3.33 1.50
C ALA A 29 9.70 -1.82 1.64
N ALA A 30 10.90 -1.37 1.29
CA ALA A 30 11.23 0.04 1.30
C ALA A 30 12.15 0.38 0.13
N VAL A 31 11.90 1.54 -0.49
CA VAL A 31 12.76 2.12 -1.50
C VAL A 31 13.56 3.24 -0.84
N VAL A 32 14.85 3.03 -0.69
CA VAL A 32 15.76 3.98 -0.06
C VAL A 32 16.95 4.20 -0.98
N GLY A 33 17.18 5.45 -1.39
CA GLY A 33 18.23 5.78 -2.34
C GLY A 33 18.08 5.11 -3.71
N GLY A 34 16.86 4.78 -4.11
CA GLY A 34 16.58 4.07 -5.36
C GLY A 34 16.74 2.55 -5.29
N ALA A 35 17.18 2.02 -4.15
CA ALA A 35 17.29 0.57 -3.92
C ALA A 35 16.06 0.03 -3.22
N LEU A 36 15.61 -1.14 -3.64
CA LEU A 36 14.51 -1.87 -2.99
C LEU A 36 15.09 -2.82 -1.95
N TRP A 37 14.64 -2.63 -0.71
CA TRP A 37 14.93 -3.49 0.43
C TRP A 37 13.68 -4.23 0.83
N VAL A 38 13.79 -5.52 1.13
CA VAL A 38 12.67 -6.38 1.53
C VAL A 38 13.07 -7.22 2.75
N TRP A 39 12.10 -7.54 3.61
CA TRP A 39 12.32 -8.38 4.79
C TRP A 39 10.99 -8.91 5.33
N GLY A 40 11.07 -9.83 6.30
CA GLY A 40 9.93 -10.48 6.89
C GLY A 40 9.66 -11.85 6.28
N TRP A 41 8.40 -12.19 6.11
CA TRP A 41 7.95 -13.48 5.60
C TRP A 41 8.29 -13.65 4.12
N GLY A 42 8.99 -14.76 3.79
CA GLY A 42 9.47 -15.00 2.43
C GLY A 42 9.02 -16.33 1.81
N TYR A 43 8.21 -17.15 2.50
CA TYR A 43 7.88 -18.50 2.07
C TYR A 43 7.12 -18.58 0.74
N ASP A 44 6.42 -17.52 0.36
CA ASP A 44 5.69 -17.45 -0.91
C ASP A 44 6.48 -16.71 -2.01
N GLY A 45 7.73 -16.35 -1.74
CA GLY A 45 8.57 -15.61 -2.69
C GLY A 45 8.36 -14.09 -2.65
N GLN A 46 7.59 -13.56 -1.69
CA GLN A 46 7.23 -12.14 -1.61
C GLN A 46 8.41 -11.21 -1.33
N LEU A 47 9.58 -11.74 -0.99
CA LEU A 47 10.81 -10.95 -0.83
C LEU A 47 11.60 -10.80 -2.12
N GLY A 48 11.35 -11.65 -3.12
CA GLY A 48 12.00 -11.53 -4.43
C GLY A 48 13.50 -11.84 -4.43
N ASP A 49 14.04 -12.41 -3.35
CA ASP A 49 15.48 -12.73 -3.23
C ASP A 49 15.83 -14.14 -3.70
N GLY A 50 14.84 -14.91 -4.13
CA GLY A 50 15.02 -16.28 -4.63
C GLY A 50 15.18 -17.35 -3.56
N SER A 51 15.20 -16.98 -2.26
CA SER A 51 15.48 -17.91 -1.18
C SER A 51 14.26 -18.67 -0.65
N PHE A 52 13.06 -18.10 -0.77
CA PHE A 52 11.83 -18.58 -0.12
C PHE A 52 11.98 -18.72 1.40
N LEU A 53 12.85 -17.90 2.00
CA LEU A 53 13.14 -17.91 3.44
C LEU A 53 12.66 -16.60 4.07
N ASN A 54 12.30 -16.66 5.35
CA ASN A 54 12.06 -15.47 6.14
C ASN A 54 13.38 -14.72 6.38
N ARG A 55 13.30 -13.38 6.42
CA ARG A 55 14.44 -12.52 6.70
C ARG A 55 14.08 -11.58 7.86
N THR A 56 14.83 -11.65 8.94
CA THR A 56 14.66 -10.74 10.07
C THR A 56 15.39 -9.40 9.87
N ARG A 57 16.19 -9.29 8.80
CA ARG A 57 16.92 -8.06 8.41
C ARG A 57 16.71 -7.75 6.94
N PRO A 58 16.73 -6.47 6.56
CA PRO A 58 16.56 -6.07 5.17
C PRO A 58 17.57 -6.69 4.22
N VAL A 59 17.09 -7.11 3.06
CA VAL A 59 17.89 -7.63 1.94
C VAL A 59 17.64 -6.76 0.72
N ARG A 60 18.70 -6.29 0.08
CA ARG A 60 18.60 -5.51 -1.15
C ARG A 60 18.38 -6.43 -2.34
N VAL A 61 17.33 -6.17 -3.14
CA VAL A 61 16.96 -7.03 -4.29
C VAL A 61 17.03 -6.33 -5.63
N LEU A 62 16.80 -5.03 -5.70
CA LEU A 62 16.74 -4.26 -6.95
C LEU A 62 17.31 -2.87 -6.76
N GLU A 63 17.76 -2.29 -7.89
CA GLU A 63 18.18 -0.90 -7.98
C GLU A 63 17.36 -0.13 -9.03
N GLY A 64 17.41 1.20 -8.99
CA GLY A 64 16.68 2.04 -9.94
C GLY A 64 15.17 1.99 -9.74
N VAL A 65 14.70 1.72 -8.53
CA VAL A 65 13.29 1.56 -8.20
C VAL A 65 12.67 2.92 -7.93
N LEU A 66 11.50 3.19 -8.54
CA LEU A 66 10.73 4.42 -8.33
C LEU A 66 9.71 4.28 -7.21
N GLY A 67 9.13 3.10 -7.03
CA GLY A 67 8.12 2.88 -6.01
C GLY A 67 7.74 1.41 -5.90
N VAL A 68 6.98 1.09 -4.86
CA VAL A 68 6.58 -0.27 -4.52
C VAL A 68 5.11 -0.28 -4.12
N ALA A 69 4.41 -1.36 -4.47
CA ALA A 69 3.09 -1.67 -3.96
C ALA A 69 3.14 -3.07 -3.34
N VAL A 70 2.74 -3.17 -2.09
CA VAL A 70 2.87 -4.40 -1.32
C VAL A 70 1.48 -4.97 -1.05
N GLY A 71 1.22 -6.15 -1.59
CA GLY A 71 0.00 -6.90 -1.31
C GLY A 71 0.16 -7.81 -0.10
N ASN A 72 -0.83 -8.63 0.15
CA ASN A 72 -0.79 -9.53 1.31
C ASN A 72 0.41 -10.47 1.26
N LEU A 73 0.59 -11.18 0.14
CA LEU A 73 1.68 -12.14 -0.07
C LEU A 73 2.45 -11.90 -1.38
N HIS A 74 2.31 -10.74 -2.01
CA HIS A 74 3.02 -10.40 -3.23
C HIS A 74 3.51 -8.95 -3.20
N THR A 75 4.43 -8.65 -4.08
CA THR A 75 5.07 -7.33 -4.16
C THR A 75 5.16 -6.91 -5.62
N LEU A 76 4.78 -5.67 -5.92
CA LEU A 76 4.88 -5.05 -7.23
C LEU A 76 5.85 -3.88 -7.17
N VAL A 77 6.67 -3.72 -8.20
CA VAL A 77 7.73 -2.71 -8.22
C VAL A 77 7.62 -1.89 -9.50
N LEU A 78 7.63 -0.57 -9.34
CA LEU A 78 7.63 0.38 -10.45
C LEU A 78 9.06 0.83 -10.74
N LEU A 79 9.43 0.69 -12.01
CA LEU A 79 10.72 1.09 -12.56
C LEU A 79 10.55 2.24 -13.56
N PRO A 80 11.65 2.91 -13.95
CA PRO A 80 11.60 3.94 -15.00
C PRO A 80 11.06 3.43 -16.32
N GLU A 81 10.56 4.35 -17.14
CA GLU A 81 10.09 4.11 -18.51
C GLU A 81 8.89 3.16 -18.61
N GLY A 82 8.07 3.12 -17.59
CA GLY A 82 6.86 2.31 -17.54
C GLY A 82 7.11 0.83 -17.30
N LYS A 83 8.32 0.43 -16.93
CA LYS A 83 8.62 -0.95 -16.56
C LYS A 83 8.10 -1.25 -15.16
N ALA A 84 7.60 -2.46 -14.96
CA ALA A 84 7.14 -2.93 -13.67
C ALA A 84 7.49 -4.41 -13.51
N LEU A 85 7.74 -4.80 -12.27
CA LEU A 85 8.05 -6.18 -11.89
C LEU A 85 7.11 -6.64 -10.80
N GLY A 86 6.93 -7.96 -10.69
CA GLY A 86 6.16 -8.55 -9.60
C GLY A 86 6.82 -9.83 -9.10
N PHE A 87 6.59 -10.16 -7.84
CA PHE A 87 7.05 -11.40 -7.22
C PHE A 87 6.18 -11.77 -6.02
N GLY A 88 6.27 -13.02 -5.62
CA GLY A 88 5.51 -13.56 -4.49
C GLY A 88 4.43 -14.53 -4.93
N HIS A 89 3.39 -14.62 -4.11
CA HIS A 89 2.27 -15.54 -4.29
C HIS A 89 1.51 -15.23 -5.59
N ASN A 90 1.15 -16.27 -6.33
CA ASN A 90 0.48 -16.12 -7.64
C ASN A 90 -0.59 -17.18 -7.90
N GLU A 91 -1.03 -17.92 -6.89
CA GLU A 91 -2.04 -18.96 -7.08
C GLU A 91 -3.41 -18.42 -7.47
N LYS A 92 -3.66 -17.12 -7.24
CA LYS A 92 -4.86 -16.43 -7.71
C LYS A 92 -4.63 -15.63 -9.01
N GLY A 93 -3.39 -15.63 -9.54
CA GLY A 93 -3.02 -14.88 -10.73
C GLY A 93 -2.66 -13.42 -10.46
N GLN A 94 -2.39 -13.05 -9.20
CA GLN A 94 -2.16 -11.65 -8.81
C GLN A 94 -0.92 -11.02 -9.43
N LEU A 95 0.01 -11.80 -9.98
CA LEU A 95 1.15 -11.25 -10.72
C LEU A 95 0.81 -10.91 -12.19
N GLY A 96 -0.30 -11.42 -12.70
CA GLY A 96 -0.77 -11.09 -14.04
C GLY A 96 0.17 -11.53 -15.18
N ASP A 97 1.05 -12.49 -14.94
CA ASP A 97 2.08 -12.96 -15.88
C ASP A 97 1.62 -14.09 -16.81
N GLY A 98 0.36 -14.46 -16.75
CA GLY A 98 -0.22 -15.54 -17.53
C GLY A 98 -0.03 -16.93 -16.92
N THR A 99 0.54 -17.00 -15.71
CA THR A 99 0.71 -18.25 -14.96
C THR A 99 -0.03 -18.20 -13.63
N TRP A 100 -0.10 -19.37 -12.97
CA TRP A 100 -0.64 -19.53 -11.63
C TRP A 100 0.47 -19.90 -10.63
N ALA A 101 1.73 -19.82 -11.06
CA ALA A 101 2.88 -20.21 -10.26
C ALA A 101 3.47 -19.00 -9.52
N SER A 102 3.67 -19.15 -8.22
CA SER A 102 4.36 -18.15 -7.39
C SER A 102 5.80 -17.95 -7.86
N LYS A 103 6.32 -16.74 -7.71
CA LYS A 103 7.63 -16.34 -8.21
C LYS A 103 8.51 -15.86 -7.05
N GLY A 104 9.63 -16.51 -6.84
CA GLY A 104 10.62 -16.13 -5.84
C GLY A 104 11.58 -15.03 -6.31
N LYS A 105 11.59 -14.73 -7.60
CA LYS A 105 12.39 -13.66 -8.20
C LYS A 105 11.50 -12.73 -9.02
N PRO A 106 11.88 -11.44 -9.17
CA PRO A 106 11.09 -10.49 -9.97
C PRO A 106 10.87 -10.96 -11.40
N VAL A 107 9.62 -10.87 -11.86
CA VAL A 107 9.23 -11.13 -13.25
C VAL A 107 8.59 -9.88 -13.83
N PRO A 108 8.81 -9.59 -15.14
CA PRO A 108 8.22 -8.39 -15.75
C PRO A 108 6.69 -8.50 -15.84
N LEU A 109 6.02 -7.39 -15.60
CA LEU A 109 4.60 -7.25 -15.89
C LEU A 109 4.39 -6.90 -17.37
N PRO A 110 3.28 -7.37 -17.97
CA PRO A 110 3.15 -7.35 -19.44
C PRO A 110 2.80 -5.99 -20.06
N PHE A 111 2.42 -5.00 -19.26
CA PHE A 111 2.00 -3.68 -19.77
C PHE A 111 2.84 -2.56 -19.18
N PRO A 112 3.02 -1.45 -19.93
CA PRO A 112 3.60 -0.24 -19.36
C PRO A 112 2.79 0.24 -18.16
N ALA A 113 3.46 0.54 -17.05
CA ALA A 113 2.82 0.97 -15.81
C ALA A 113 3.26 2.38 -15.42
N ARG A 114 2.30 3.18 -14.96
CA ARG A 114 2.54 4.50 -14.38
C ARG A 114 2.22 4.51 -12.89
N ALA A 115 1.38 3.60 -12.44
CA ALA A 115 1.09 3.37 -11.03
C ALA A 115 0.67 1.92 -10.82
N LEU A 116 0.88 1.42 -9.61
CA LEU A 116 0.59 0.05 -9.21
C LEU A 116 -0.14 0.07 -7.87
N ALA A 117 -1.02 -0.90 -7.67
CA ALA A 117 -1.62 -1.17 -6.37
C ALA A 117 -1.75 -2.68 -6.18
N ALA A 118 -1.63 -3.13 -4.93
CA ALA A 118 -1.70 -4.54 -4.58
C ALA A 118 -2.64 -4.73 -3.39
N GLY A 119 -3.62 -5.63 -3.54
CA GLY A 119 -4.56 -5.99 -2.51
C GLY A 119 -4.21 -7.31 -1.84
N TYR A 120 -5.19 -8.00 -1.28
CA TYR A 120 -4.95 -9.29 -0.63
C TYR A 120 -4.41 -10.31 -1.64
N ALA A 121 -5.12 -10.49 -2.75
CA ALA A 121 -4.73 -11.41 -3.81
C ALA A 121 -5.08 -10.86 -5.20
N HIS A 122 -5.06 -9.54 -5.38
CA HIS A 122 -5.25 -8.91 -6.67
C HIS A 122 -4.28 -7.75 -6.84
N SER A 123 -4.11 -7.33 -8.08
CA SER A 123 -3.21 -6.25 -8.46
C SER A 123 -3.89 -5.32 -9.44
N LEU A 124 -3.63 -4.03 -9.31
CA LEU A 124 -4.09 -3.00 -10.24
C LEU A 124 -2.88 -2.33 -10.88
N LEU A 125 -3.00 -2.05 -12.17
CA LEU A 125 -1.98 -1.35 -12.94
C LEU A 125 -2.67 -0.19 -13.68
N ARG A 126 -2.19 1.03 -13.46
CA ARG A 126 -2.60 2.19 -14.24
C ARG A 126 -1.58 2.37 -15.35
N GLY A 127 -2.03 2.20 -16.59
CA GLY A 127 -1.20 2.32 -17.79
C GLY A 127 -1.18 3.73 -18.35
N PRO A 128 -0.54 3.92 -19.50
CA PRO A 128 -0.60 5.17 -20.25
C PRO A 128 -2.07 5.57 -20.52
N GLU A 129 -2.32 6.86 -20.67
CA GLU A 129 -3.65 7.40 -20.96
C GLU A 129 -4.68 7.21 -19.82
N GLY A 130 -4.22 6.75 -18.63
CA GLY A 130 -5.09 6.63 -17.46
C GLY A 130 -5.97 5.39 -17.45
N ARG A 131 -5.68 4.39 -18.25
CA ARG A 131 -6.43 3.14 -18.28
C ARG A 131 -6.00 2.22 -17.13
N VAL A 132 -6.97 1.55 -16.51
CA VAL A 132 -6.72 0.62 -15.40
C VAL A 132 -6.87 -0.82 -15.88
N TYR A 133 -5.92 -1.66 -15.45
CA TYR A 133 -5.91 -3.10 -15.69
C TYR A 133 -5.83 -3.83 -14.34
N ALA A 134 -6.50 -4.97 -14.23
CA ALA A 134 -6.56 -5.75 -13.00
C ALA A 134 -6.28 -7.22 -13.25
N ALA A 135 -5.64 -7.88 -12.28
CA ALA A 135 -5.35 -9.31 -12.29
C ALA A 135 -5.48 -9.89 -10.87
N GLY A 136 -5.74 -11.17 -10.77
CA GLY A 136 -5.80 -11.88 -9.50
C GLY A 136 -7.20 -12.36 -9.15
N SER A 137 -7.48 -12.41 -7.85
CA SER A 137 -8.76 -12.83 -7.29
C SER A 137 -9.89 -11.88 -7.67
N ASN A 138 -11.08 -12.44 -7.93
CA ASN A 138 -12.28 -11.68 -8.27
C ASN A 138 -13.52 -12.18 -7.51
N GLU A 139 -13.36 -12.89 -6.43
CA GLU A 139 -14.48 -13.45 -5.66
C GLU A 139 -15.46 -12.38 -5.19
N GLU A 140 -14.95 -11.18 -4.91
CA GLU A 140 -15.75 -10.04 -4.42
C GLU A 140 -16.01 -8.98 -5.52
N GLY A 141 -15.60 -9.23 -6.76
CA GLY A 141 -15.72 -8.25 -7.84
C GLY A 141 -14.59 -7.23 -7.90
N GLN A 142 -13.49 -7.46 -7.19
CA GLN A 142 -12.38 -6.50 -7.09
C GLN A 142 -11.63 -6.27 -8.40
N LEU A 143 -11.82 -7.12 -9.42
CA LEU A 143 -11.27 -6.92 -10.76
C LEU A 143 -12.15 -6.03 -11.65
N GLY A 144 -13.35 -5.64 -11.19
CA GLY A 144 -14.24 -4.78 -11.96
C GLY A 144 -15.15 -5.52 -12.91
N GLU A 145 -15.32 -6.82 -12.74
CA GLU A 145 -16.23 -7.64 -13.53
C GLU A 145 -17.02 -8.61 -12.65
N ALA A 146 -18.23 -8.93 -13.05
CA ALA A 146 -19.05 -9.93 -12.38
C ALA A 146 -18.54 -11.35 -12.70
N GLY A 147 -18.97 -12.33 -11.89
CA GLY A 147 -18.72 -13.75 -12.13
C GLY A 147 -17.70 -14.41 -11.21
N GLY A 148 -16.96 -13.64 -10.42
CA GLY A 148 -16.08 -14.17 -9.37
C GLY A 148 -14.88 -14.98 -9.83
N ARG A 149 -14.52 -14.96 -11.11
CA ARG A 149 -13.44 -15.76 -11.67
C ARG A 149 -12.09 -15.05 -11.53
N PRO A 150 -11.05 -15.74 -11.02
CA PRO A 150 -9.70 -15.15 -11.00
C PRO A 150 -9.13 -15.01 -12.41
N ARG A 151 -8.21 -14.06 -12.58
CA ARG A 151 -7.52 -13.80 -13.84
C ARG A 151 -6.02 -13.77 -13.60
N ASN A 152 -5.28 -14.55 -14.35
CA ASN A 152 -3.81 -14.53 -14.30
C ASN A 152 -3.18 -13.60 -15.34
N ARG A 153 -3.99 -12.79 -16.02
CA ARG A 153 -3.55 -11.72 -16.93
C ARG A 153 -4.24 -10.42 -16.55
N PHE A 154 -3.54 -9.31 -16.73
CA PHE A 154 -4.13 -7.99 -16.55
C PHE A 154 -5.15 -7.73 -17.65
N LEU A 155 -6.39 -7.49 -17.27
CA LEU A 155 -7.49 -7.14 -18.16
C LEU A 155 -8.01 -5.73 -17.84
N PRO A 156 -8.48 -4.98 -18.87
CA PRO A 156 -9.00 -3.64 -18.64
C PRO A 156 -10.20 -3.65 -17.69
N VAL A 157 -10.23 -2.68 -16.79
CA VAL A 157 -11.39 -2.39 -15.95
C VAL A 157 -12.28 -1.43 -16.73
N GLU A 158 -13.51 -1.87 -17.03
CA GLU A 158 -14.48 -1.05 -17.77
C GLU A 158 -15.25 -0.11 -16.85
N GLY A 159 -15.74 1.01 -17.40
CA GLY A 159 -16.60 1.95 -16.67
C GLY A 159 -15.83 3.03 -15.89
N LEU A 160 -14.52 3.18 -16.13
CA LEU A 160 -13.72 4.24 -15.54
C LEU A 160 -13.38 5.32 -16.59
N PRO A 161 -13.46 6.61 -16.24
CA PRO A 161 -12.77 7.63 -17.01
C PRO A 161 -11.25 7.48 -16.83
N PRO A 162 -10.43 8.22 -17.58
CA PRO A 162 -8.99 8.22 -17.34
C PRO A 162 -8.67 8.59 -15.89
N VAL A 163 -7.83 7.79 -15.22
CA VAL A 163 -7.44 8.00 -13.83
C VAL A 163 -5.97 8.35 -13.73
N VAL A 164 -5.59 8.97 -12.60
CA VAL A 164 -4.20 9.31 -12.29
C VAL A 164 -3.60 8.38 -11.23
N GLY A 165 -4.42 7.74 -10.43
CA GLY A 165 -3.96 6.85 -9.37
C GLY A 165 -4.89 5.69 -9.12
N VAL A 166 -4.32 4.65 -8.50
CA VAL A 166 -5.02 3.43 -8.10
C VAL A 166 -4.60 3.05 -6.68
N ALA A 167 -5.50 2.40 -5.97
CA ALA A 167 -5.24 1.81 -4.66
C ALA A 167 -6.05 0.54 -4.50
N ALA A 168 -5.64 -0.33 -3.60
CA ALA A 168 -6.34 -1.58 -3.33
C ALA A 168 -6.42 -1.84 -1.83
N GLY A 169 -7.60 -2.25 -1.38
CA GLY A 169 -7.76 -2.88 -0.08
C GLY A 169 -7.67 -4.40 -0.20
N TYR A 170 -8.07 -5.13 0.83
CA TYR A 170 -7.99 -6.59 0.75
C TYR A 170 -8.87 -7.14 -0.37
N PHE A 171 -10.12 -6.73 -0.45
CA PHE A 171 -11.09 -7.27 -1.39
C PHE A 171 -11.84 -6.19 -2.17
N HIS A 172 -11.28 -4.99 -2.25
CA HIS A 172 -11.83 -3.88 -3.00
C HIS A 172 -10.74 -3.09 -3.71
N SER A 173 -11.13 -2.25 -4.64
CA SER A 173 -10.23 -1.49 -5.50
C SER A 173 -10.70 -0.04 -5.59
N LEU A 174 -9.77 0.87 -5.77
CA LEU A 174 -9.98 2.31 -5.82
C LEU A 174 -9.19 2.91 -6.99
N ALA A 175 -9.78 3.93 -7.62
CA ALA A 175 -9.10 4.72 -8.64
C ALA A 175 -9.63 6.16 -8.60
N TRP A 176 -8.77 7.14 -8.87
CA TRP A 176 -9.18 8.54 -8.85
C TRP A 176 -8.67 9.28 -10.08
N THR A 177 -9.44 10.29 -10.48
CA THR A 177 -9.16 11.10 -11.66
C THR A 177 -8.35 12.33 -11.30
N GLU A 178 -7.77 12.99 -12.29
CA GLU A 178 -7.09 14.27 -12.12
C GLU A 178 -8.03 15.34 -11.55
N GLY A 179 -9.30 15.29 -11.95
CA GLY A 179 -10.33 16.21 -11.43
C GLY A 179 -10.78 15.92 -10.00
N GLY A 180 -10.34 14.82 -9.40
CA GLY A 180 -10.62 14.48 -8.01
C GLY A 180 -11.79 13.54 -7.78
N ASP A 181 -12.32 12.88 -8.81
CA ASP A 181 -13.38 11.89 -8.65
C ASP A 181 -12.80 10.55 -8.24
N LEU A 182 -13.27 10.01 -7.11
CA LEU A 182 -12.88 8.70 -6.60
C LEU A 182 -13.93 7.65 -6.99
N TYR A 183 -13.45 6.56 -7.58
CA TYR A 183 -14.23 5.37 -7.91
C TYR A 183 -13.80 4.21 -7.02
N ALA A 184 -14.76 3.38 -6.61
CA ALA A 184 -14.52 2.20 -5.79
C ALA A 184 -15.34 1.02 -6.31
N TRP A 185 -14.83 -0.19 -6.15
CA TRP A 185 -15.51 -1.42 -6.52
C TRP A 185 -14.97 -2.62 -5.74
N GLY A 186 -15.71 -3.71 -5.75
CA GLY A 186 -15.41 -4.92 -5.01
C GLY A 186 -16.27 -5.08 -3.77
N SER A 187 -15.70 -5.66 -2.71
CA SER A 187 -16.41 -5.93 -1.46
C SER A 187 -16.84 -4.65 -0.75
N ASN A 188 -18.03 -4.68 -0.17
CA ASN A 188 -18.58 -3.56 0.60
C ASN A 188 -19.29 -4.01 1.88
N LEU A 189 -18.95 -5.20 2.38
CA LEU A 189 -19.62 -5.77 3.56
C LEU A 189 -19.46 -4.92 4.82
N SER A 190 -18.41 -4.14 4.90
CA SER A 190 -18.14 -3.21 6.01
C SER A 190 -18.37 -1.74 5.65
N GLY A 191 -18.83 -1.45 4.42
CA GLY A 191 -18.98 -0.09 3.93
C GLY A 191 -17.69 0.53 3.37
N GLN A 192 -16.70 -0.31 3.00
CA GLN A 192 -15.40 0.15 2.53
C GLN A 192 -15.43 0.89 1.20
N LEU A 193 -16.52 0.79 0.44
CA LEU A 193 -16.67 1.55 -0.81
C LEU A 193 -17.13 3.00 -0.58
N GLY A 194 -17.81 3.27 0.55
CA GLY A 194 -18.29 4.62 0.85
C GLY A 194 -19.57 5.03 0.13
N THR A 195 -20.41 4.06 -0.28
CA THR A 195 -21.65 4.31 -1.01
C THR A 195 -22.84 4.68 -0.12
N GLY A 196 -22.70 4.55 1.20
CA GLY A 196 -23.83 4.66 2.13
C GLY A 196 -24.58 3.36 2.36
N THR A 197 -24.17 2.28 1.68
CA THR A 197 -24.73 0.93 1.81
C THR A 197 -23.62 -0.07 2.13
N VAL A 198 -24.00 -1.33 2.34
CA VAL A 198 -23.06 -2.45 2.50
C VAL A 198 -23.20 -3.44 1.32
N GLU A 199 -23.71 -2.99 0.21
CA GLU A 199 -23.81 -3.80 -1.01
C GLU A 199 -22.50 -3.73 -1.81
N SER A 200 -21.91 -4.90 -2.09
CA SER A 200 -20.73 -5.01 -2.94
C SER A 200 -21.05 -4.63 -4.39
N SER A 201 -20.05 -4.12 -5.10
CA SER A 201 -20.21 -3.74 -6.50
C SER A 201 -19.09 -4.33 -7.34
N PRO A 202 -19.37 -5.17 -8.33
CA PRO A 202 -18.35 -5.66 -9.25
C PRO A 202 -17.96 -4.63 -10.32
N ARG A 203 -18.57 -3.45 -10.29
CA ARG A 203 -18.26 -2.37 -11.24
C ARG A 203 -17.94 -1.09 -10.53
N PRO A 204 -17.03 -0.26 -11.10
CA PRO A 204 -16.69 1.02 -10.52
C PRO A 204 -17.89 1.93 -10.27
N VAL A 205 -17.93 2.51 -9.07
CA VAL A 205 -18.95 3.48 -8.65
C VAL A 205 -18.26 4.72 -8.15
N LYS A 206 -18.68 5.90 -8.60
CA LYS A 206 -18.17 7.18 -8.07
C LYS A 206 -18.68 7.36 -6.65
N VAL A 207 -17.77 7.59 -5.69
CA VAL A 207 -18.10 7.62 -4.25
C VAL A 207 -17.69 8.91 -3.54
N LEU A 208 -16.76 9.68 -4.09
CA LEU A 208 -16.28 10.91 -3.44
C LEU A 208 -15.70 11.86 -4.49
N GLU A 209 -15.69 13.15 -4.17
CA GLU A 209 -15.12 14.20 -5.02
C GLU A 209 -13.98 14.92 -4.29
N ARG A 210 -13.20 15.71 -5.04
CA ARG A 210 -12.06 16.50 -4.54
C ARG A 210 -10.97 15.64 -3.92
N VAL A 211 -10.82 14.41 -4.37
CA VAL A 211 -9.82 13.47 -3.88
C VAL A 211 -8.47 13.76 -4.55
N ARG A 212 -7.43 13.84 -3.73
CA ARG A 212 -6.04 13.93 -4.18
C ARG A 212 -5.42 12.55 -4.30
N LEU A 213 -5.68 11.67 -3.33
CA LEU A 213 -5.27 10.26 -3.35
C LEU A 213 -6.14 9.46 -2.39
N ALA A 214 -6.10 8.15 -2.54
CA ALA A 214 -6.80 7.24 -1.64
C ALA A 214 -5.95 6.01 -1.34
N VAL A 215 -6.26 5.32 -0.23
CA VAL A 215 -5.65 4.05 0.16
C VAL A 215 -6.74 3.08 0.60
N GLY A 216 -6.49 1.79 0.41
CA GLY A 216 -7.39 0.72 0.85
C GLY A 216 -6.79 -0.09 2.00
N GLY A 217 -7.58 -0.31 3.03
CA GLY A 217 -7.23 -1.19 4.14
C GLY A 217 -7.88 -2.56 4.00
N GLY A 218 -7.90 -3.33 5.07
CA GLY A 218 -8.54 -4.65 5.07
C GLY A 218 -10.00 -4.55 4.67
N SER A 219 -10.77 -3.77 5.40
CA SER A 219 -12.21 -3.58 5.18
C SER A 219 -12.61 -2.11 5.30
N PHE A 220 -11.71 -1.21 4.96
CA PHE A 220 -11.96 0.23 4.97
C PHE A 220 -11.20 0.92 3.84
N SER A 221 -11.55 2.17 3.58
CA SER A 221 -10.84 3.04 2.65
C SER A 221 -10.61 4.40 3.30
N ALA A 222 -9.52 5.05 2.94
CA ALA A 222 -9.23 6.41 3.36
C ALA A 222 -8.89 7.26 2.15
N ALA A 223 -9.32 8.51 2.17
CA ALA A 223 -9.07 9.47 1.11
C ALA A 223 -8.45 10.75 1.69
N LEU A 224 -7.45 11.25 0.99
CA LEU A 224 -6.87 12.57 1.23
C LEU A 224 -7.49 13.52 0.21
N LEU A 225 -8.17 14.54 0.70
CA LEU A 225 -8.80 15.53 -0.17
C LEU A 225 -7.82 16.66 -0.56
N GLN A 226 -8.17 17.43 -1.57
CA GLN A 226 -7.36 18.51 -2.09
C GLN A 226 -7.08 19.61 -1.04
N ASP A 227 -7.96 19.76 -0.05
CA ASP A 227 -7.79 20.69 1.08
C ASP A 227 -6.86 20.14 2.19
N GLY A 228 -6.33 18.93 2.03
CA GLY A 228 -5.45 18.28 3.02
C GLY A 228 -6.20 17.53 4.11
N SER A 229 -7.54 17.50 4.10
CA SER A 229 -8.32 16.73 5.07
C SER A 229 -8.33 15.24 4.73
N VAL A 230 -8.51 14.41 5.76
CA VAL A 230 -8.53 12.95 5.65
C VAL A 230 -9.93 12.44 5.99
N TRP A 231 -10.45 11.57 5.13
CA TRP A 231 -11.79 11.00 5.26
C TRP A 231 -11.70 9.48 5.19
N VAL A 232 -12.53 8.79 5.98
CA VAL A 232 -12.48 7.33 6.12
C VAL A 232 -13.89 6.75 6.02
N THR A 233 -14.03 5.61 5.34
CA THR A 233 -15.25 4.80 5.29
C THR A 233 -14.93 3.34 5.58
N GLY A 234 -15.82 2.63 6.26
CA GLY A 234 -15.69 1.20 6.55
C GLY A 234 -15.21 0.87 7.95
N LEU A 235 -14.76 1.84 8.76
CA LEU A 235 -14.37 1.59 10.15
C LEU A 235 -15.57 1.63 11.10
N ASP A 236 -16.42 2.64 10.96
CA ASP A 236 -17.62 2.81 11.79
C ASP A 236 -18.82 3.34 10.99
N SER A 237 -18.68 3.51 9.70
CA SER A 237 -19.68 4.09 8.82
C SER A 237 -19.53 3.55 7.40
N ALA A 238 -20.66 3.43 6.70
CA ALA A 238 -20.70 3.10 5.27
C ALA A 238 -20.52 4.33 4.35
N THR A 239 -20.35 5.51 4.92
CA THR A 239 -20.03 6.75 4.20
C THR A 239 -18.69 7.30 4.65
N PHE A 240 -18.04 8.08 3.79
CA PHE A 240 -16.82 8.78 4.18
C PHE A 240 -17.11 9.82 5.26
N ARG A 241 -16.34 9.78 6.34
CA ARG A 241 -16.38 10.73 7.45
C ARG A 241 -15.01 11.34 7.66
N LYS A 242 -14.98 12.65 7.94
CA LYS A 242 -13.75 13.37 8.21
C LYS A 242 -13.12 12.89 9.53
N VAL A 243 -11.81 12.65 9.50
CA VAL A 243 -11.03 12.40 10.71
C VAL A 243 -10.63 13.75 11.30
N GLU A 244 -11.09 14.02 12.52
CA GLU A 244 -10.81 15.28 13.23
C GLU A 244 -9.45 15.25 13.92
N GLY A 245 -8.91 16.44 14.22
CA GLY A 245 -7.69 16.58 15.01
C GLY A 245 -6.38 16.38 14.23
N LEU A 246 -6.45 16.26 12.91
CA LEU A 246 -5.26 16.14 12.06
C LEU A 246 -4.84 17.50 11.49
N PRO A 247 -3.53 17.75 11.32
CA PRO A 247 -3.08 18.82 10.45
C PRO A 247 -3.39 18.47 8.99
N ARG A 248 -3.14 19.40 8.07
CA ARG A 248 -3.18 19.08 6.64
C ARG A 248 -2.24 17.90 6.37
N ALA A 249 -2.75 16.89 5.67
CA ALA A 249 -1.99 15.69 5.37
C ALA A 249 -1.45 15.70 3.94
N ARG A 250 -0.40 14.91 3.69
CA ARG A 250 0.20 14.75 2.37
C ARG A 250 0.34 13.31 1.91
N ALA A 251 0.21 12.34 2.82
CA ALA A 251 0.24 10.92 2.48
C ALA A 251 -0.51 10.08 3.50
N LEU A 252 -0.97 8.93 3.07
CA LEU A 252 -1.70 7.95 3.87
C LEU A 252 -1.11 6.56 3.66
N ALA A 253 -1.25 5.69 4.66
CA ALA A 253 -1.02 4.25 4.50
C ALA A 253 -2.04 3.50 5.33
N ALA A 254 -2.62 2.44 4.77
CA ALA A 254 -3.65 1.65 5.41
C ALA A 254 -3.17 0.21 5.62
N GLY A 255 -3.31 -0.28 6.85
CA GLY A 255 -3.14 -1.68 7.18
C GLY A 255 -4.46 -2.43 7.15
N ARG A 256 -4.53 -3.60 7.80
CA ARG A 256 -5.78 -4.35 7.88
C ARG A 256 -6.88 -3.51 8.57
N ALA A 257 -6.57 -2.89 9.69
CA ALA A 257 -7.54 -2.13 10.48
C ALA A 257 -6.92 -0.91 11.16
N HIS A 258 -5.81 -0.37 10.63
CA HIS A 258 -5.20 0.86 11.11
C HIS A 258 -4.80 1.76 9.96
N LEU A 259 -4.73 3.05 10.24
CA LEU A 259 -4.39 4.09 9.28
C LEU A 259 -3.23 4.92 9.81
N LEU A 260 -2.23 5.14 8.96
CA LEU A 260 -1.16 6.10 9.19
C LEU A 260 -1.38 7.31 8.32
N VAL A 261 -1.18 8.48 8.89
CA VAL A 261 -1.30 9.77 8.20
C VAL A 261 0.02 10.51 8.32
N LEU A 262 0.60 10.89 7.19
CA LEU A 262 1.75 11.76 7.16
C LEU A 262 1.27 13.21 6.98
N GLY A 263 1.49 14.03 8.00
CA GLY A 263 1.14 15.44 7.95
C GLY A 263 2.10 16.25 7.07
N GLU A 264 1.65 17.40 6.59
CA GLU A 264 2.53 18.37 5.91
C GLU A 264 3.64 18.88 6.84
N ASP A 265 3.42 18.78 8.16
CA ASP A 265 4.41 19.08 9.20
C ASP A 265 5.52 18.05 9.31
N GLY A 266 5.50 16.95 8.52
CA GLY A 266 6.46 15.86 8.57
C GLY A 266 6.26 14.88 9.72
N ARG A 267 5.20 15.04 10.49
CA ARG A 267 4.86 14.17 11.62
C ARG A 267 3.92 13.05 11.18
N VAL A 268 3.99 11.93 11.89
CA VAL A 268 3.16 10.76 11.62
C VAL A 268 2.08 10.64 12.69
N TYR A 269 0.86 10.39 12.23
CA TYR A 269 -0.32 10.20 13.08
C TYR A 269 -0.90 8.82 12.80
N ALA A 270 -1.52 8.22 13.79
CA ALA A 270 -2.08 6.86 13.66
C ALA A 270 -3.43 6.74 14.35
N LEU A 271 -4.30 5.89 13.81
CA LEU A 271 -5.59 5.52 14.39
C LEU A 271 -5.98 4.10 13.97
N GLY A 272 -6.90 3.50 14.69
CA GLY A 272 -7.44 2.18 14.41
C GLY A 272 -7.08 1.15 15.46
N GLU A 273 -6.94 -0.10 15.02
CA GLU A 273 -6.57 -1.25 15.83
C GLU A 273 -5.14 -1.15 16.35
N ASN A 274 -4.88 -1.66 17.57
CA ASN A 274 -3.57 -1.55 18.20
C ASN A 274 -3.19 -2.79 19.03
N GLU A 275 -3.79 -3.92 18.78
CA GLU A 275 -3.51 -5.16 19.55
C GLU A 275 -2.04 -5.59 19.43
N GLU A 276 -1.41 -5.30 18.32
CA GLU A 276 -0.01 -5.63 18.06
C GLU A 276 0.95 -4.44 18.26
N GLY A 277 0.43 -3.28 18.67
CA GLY A 277 1.22 -2.07 18.82
C GLY A 277 1.39 -1.25 17.55
N GLN A 278 0.58 -1.49 16.52
CA GLN A 278 0.71 -0.84 15.21
C GLN A 278 0.46 0.68 15.25
N LEU A 279 -0.11 1.23 16.31
CA LEU A 279 -0.26 2.67 16.51
C LEU A 279 1.00 3.34 17.08
N GLY A 280 1.95 2.56 17.62
CA GLY A 280 3.26 3.07 18.04
C GLY A 280 3.28 3.95 19.29
N ASP A 281 2.26 3.90 20.14
CA ASP A 281 2.11 4.78 21.30
C ASP A 281 2.56 4.13 22.63
N GLY A 282 3.13 2.94 22.58
CA GLY A 282 3.56 2.21 23.75
C GLY A 282 2.44 1.40 24.42
N THR A 283 1.24 1.37 23.85
CA THR A 283 0.08 0.62 24.35
C THR A 283 -0.40 -0.39 23.31
N ARG A 284 -1.38 -1.21 23.72
CA ARG A 284 -2.11 -2.13 22.84
C ARG A 284 -3.59 -1.73 22.72
N GLU A 285 -3.91 -0.51 23.08
CA GLU A 285 -5.27 0.01 23.03
C GLU A 285 -5.53 0.71 21.69
N GLY A 286 -6.52 0.21 20.95
CA GLY A 286 -6.98 0.81 19.70
C GLY A 286 -7.82 2.06 19.94
N ARG A 287 -7.89 2.92 18.94
CA ARG A 287 -8.72 4.13 18.96
C ARG A 287 -9.00 4.66 17.57
N LEU A 288 -10.13 5.32 17.40
CA LEU A 288 -10.47 6.00 16.15
C LEU A 288 -10.01 7.47 16.14
N GLU A 289 -9.57 8.00 17.27
CA GLU A 289 -8.95 9.33 17.31
C GLU A 289 -7.51 9.27 16.79
N ALA A 290 -7.17 10.16 15.90
CA ALA A 290 -5.81 10.28 15.40
C ALA A 290 -4.91 10.88 16.49
N ARG A 291 -3.77 10.23 16.72
CA ARG A 291 -2.73 10.73 17.64
C ARG A 291 -1.37 10.65 16.99
N ARG A 292 -0.51 11.59 17.36
CA ARG A 292 0.86 11.62 16.89
C ARG A 292 1.65 10.41 17.38
N VAL A 293 2.44 9.82 16.49
CA VAL A 293 3.44 8.81 16.83
C VAL A 293 4.72 9.56 17.24
N GLU A 294 5.12 9.42 18.50
CA GLU A 294 6.26 10.16 19.04
C GLU A 294 7.60 9.67 18.44
N GLY A 295 8.56 10.59 18.31
CA GLY A 295 9.91 10.28 17.86
C GLY A 295 10.12 10.23 16.36
N LEU A 296 9.11 10.55 15.56
CA LEU A 296 9.18 10.55 14.10
C LEU A 296 8.96 11.96 13.56
N GLU A 297 10.04 12.63 13.20
CA GLU A 297 10.02 13.96 12.59
C GLU A 297 10.72 13.95 11.23
N GLY A 298 10.29 14.82 10.33
CA GLY A 298 10.83 14.84 8.98
C GLY A 298 10.39 13.64 8.15
N GLY A 299 9.20 13.11 8.39
CA GLY A 299 8.64 12.01 7.63
C GLY A 299 8.48 12.34 6.15
N VAL A 300 8.83 11.41 5.27
CA VAL A 300 8.69 11.55 3.82
C VAL A 300 7.81 10.48 3.22
N ALA A 301 7.64 9.33 3.88
CA ALA A 301 6.73 8.28 3.45
C ALA A 301 6.28 7.44 4.64
N VAL A 302 5.08 6.89 4.54
CA VAL A 302 4.52 5.94 5.50
C VAL A 302 4.05 4.70 4.75
N GLY A 303 4.10 3.55 5.42
CA GLY A 303 3.61 2.28 4.90
C GLY A 303 2.99 1.46 6.02
N ALA A 304 2.08 0.58 5.68
CA ALA A 304 1.42 -0.28 6.65
C ALA A 304 1.24 -1.68 6.06
N GLY A 305 1.46 -2.67 6.89
CA GLY A 305 1.10 -4.05 6.61
C GLY A 305 -0.14 -4.46 7.39
N ASP A 306 -0.38 -5.74 7.49
CA ASP A 306 -1.54 -6.29 8.20
C ASP A 306 -1.65 -5.71 9.62
N ALA A 307 -0.60 -5.82 10.41
CA ALA A 307 -0.57 -5.33 11.79
C ALA A 307 0.77 -4.67 12.15
N HIS A 308 1.47 -4.11 11.18
CA HIS A 308 2.71 -3.37 11.42
C HIS A 308 2.74 -2.08 10.61
N SER A 309 3.63 -1.19 10.97
CA SER A 309 3.71 0.17 10.45
C SER A 309 5.16 0.53 10.13
N LEU A 310 5.34 1.38 9.12
CA LEU A 310 6.65 1.80 8.63
C LEU A 310 6.64 3.31 8.38
N ALA A 311 7.77 3.96 8.64
CA ALA A 311 7.98 5.36 8.29
C ALA A 311 9.41 5.57 7.77
N LEU A 312 9.52 6.29 6.67
CA LEU A 312 10.79 6.74 6.10
C LEU A 312 10.94 8.23 6.36
N LEU A 313 12.09 8.62 6.89
CA LEU A 313 12.39 10.01 7.21
C LEU A 313 13.31 10.65 6.16
N SER A 314 13.37 11.97 6.15
CA SER A 314 14.12 12.77 5.17
C SER A 314 15.64 12.54 5.21
N ASP A 315 16.17 12.07 6.33
CA ASP A 315 17.60 11.73 6.47
C ASP A 315 17.92 10.32 5.96
N GLY A 316 16.92 9.59 5.43
CA GLY A 316 17.05 8.21 4.95
C GLY A 316 16.85 7.15 6.03
N SER A 317 16.61 7.55 7.28
CA SER A 317 16.34 6.58 8.34
C SER A 317 14.94 5.98 8.20
N LEU A 318 14.83 4.69 8.51
CA LEU A 318 13.64 3.90 8.40
C LEU A 318 13.26 3.36 9.77
N PHE A 319 11.97 3.45 10.12
CA PHE A 319 11.42 2.96 11.38
C PHE A 319 10.27 2.02 11.13
N ALA A 320 10.11 1.03 12.02
CA ALA A 320 9.02 0.06 11.98
C ALA A 320 8.52 -0.23 13.39
N TRP A 321 7.25 -0.62 13.50
CA TRP A 321 6.63 -0.99 14.78
C TRP A 321 5.40 -1.86 14.54
N GLY A 322 4.92 -2.50 15.60
CA GLY A 322 3.79 -3.41 15.57
C GLY A 322 4.20 -4.88 15.59
N ASP A 323 3.49 -5.71 14.85
CA ASP A 323 3.72 -7.16 14.77
C ASP A 323 5.08 -7.49 14.15
N ASN A 324 5.76 -8.49 14.71
CA ASN A 324 7.08 -8.92 14.25
C ASN A 324 7.23 -10.46 14.25
N ARG A 325 6.13 -11.19 14.23
CA ARG A 325 6.19 -12.67 14.30
C ARG A 325 6.94 -13.28 13.12
N PHE A 326 7.02 -12.59 12.00
CA PHE A 326 7.72 -13.05 10.79
C PHE A 326 9.01 -12.26 10.50
N GLY A 327 9.42 -11.37 11.39
CA GLY A 327 10.55 -10.49 11.16
C GLY A 327 10.24 -9.23 10.33
N GLN A 328 8.95 -8.89 10.18
CA GLN A 328 8.50 -7.76 9.35
C GLN A 328 8.97 -6.38 9.85
N LEU A 329 9.49 -6.27 11.06
CA LEU A 329 10.08 -5.03 11.55
C LEU A 329 11.55 -4.84 11.11
N GLY A 330 12.22 -5.92 10.71
CA GLY A 330 13.57 -5.82 10.15
C GLY A 330 14.67 -5.49 11.16
N ASP A 331 14.41 -5.65 12.45
CA ASP A 331 15.37 -5.31 13.52
C ASP A 331 16.26 -6.48 13.94
N GLY A 332 16.20 -7.60 13.24
CA GLY A 332 16.97 -8.80 13.56
C GLY A 332 16.33 -9.69 14.61
N THR A 333 15.13 -9.35 15.09
CA THR A 333 14.37 -10.11 16.10
C THR A 333 13.03 -10.56 15.57
N LEU A 334 12.31 -11.36 16.35
CA LEU A 334 10.91 -11.72 16.12
C LEU A 334 10.00 -11.10 17.19
N GLU A 335 10.49 -10.10 17.91
CA GLU A 335 9.75 -9.43 18.97
C GLU A 335 8.95 -8.26 18.43
N GLY A 336 7.63 -8.22 18.69
CA GLY A 336 6.79 -7.07 18.39
C GLY A 336 7.24 -5.83 19.17
N ARG A 337 6.96 -4.66 18.61
CA ARG A 337 7.36 -3.38 19.21
C ARG A 337 6.13 -2.47 19.32
N LEU A 338 5.91 -1.95 20.51
CA LEU A 338 4.82 -1.01 20.77
C LEU A 338 5.19 0.44 20.43
N ARG A 339 6.47 0.69 20.13
CA ARG A 339 7.00 2.00 19.72
C ARG A 339 7.94 1.83 18.53
N PRO A 340 8.10 2.87 17.69
CA PRO A 340 9.00 2.80 16.54
C PRO A 340 10.42 2.38 16.92
N VAL A 341 10.96 1.43 16.16
CA VAL A 341 12.37 1.03 16.24
C VAL A 341 13.02 1.27 14.89
N ARG A 342 14.29 1.63 14.93
CA ARG A 342 15.08 1.87 13.72
C ARG A 342 15.37 0.56 13.00
N VAL A 343 15.13 0.56 11.68
CA VAL A 343 15.50 -0.55 10.79
C VAL A 343 16.89 -0.26 10.24
N GLY A 344 17.87 -1.10 10.57
CA GLY A 344 19.22 -0.95 10.07
C GLY A 344 19.34 -1.42 8.63
N LEU A 345 19.60 -0.49 7.72
CA LEU A 345 19.95 -0.83 6.34
C LEU A 345 21.46 -1.00 6.26
N PRO A 346 21.98 -2.11 5.69
CA PRO A 346 23.42 -2.25 5.46
C PRO A 346 23.92 -1.10 4.59
N GLY A 347 25.06 -0.53 4.96
CA GLY A 347 25.71 0.49 4.14
C GLY A 347 26.08 -0.05 2.75
N PRO A 348 26.40 0.81 1.78
CA PRO A 348 26.90 0.34 0.49
C PRO A 348 28.16 -0.50 0.72
N PRO A 349 28.39 -1.53 -0.10
CA PRO A 349 29.57 -2.38 0.02
C PRO A 349 30.86 -1.59 -0.18
#